data_5868dd468562a118829ca6a28931b061
#
_entry.id   5868dd468562a118829ca6a28931b061
#
_cell.length_a   1.000
_cell.length_b   1.000
_cell.length_c   1.000
_cell.angle_alpha   90.00
_cell.angle_beta   90.00
_cell.angle_gamma   90.00
#
_symmetry.space_group_name_H-M   'P 1'
#
loop_
_entity.id
_entity.type
_entity.pdbx_description
1 polymer ?
#
loop_
_entity_poly.entity_id
_entity_poly.type
_entity_poly.pdbx_seq_one_letter_code
_entity_poly.pdbx_strand_id
1 'polypeptide(L)'
;MTILLTAIAILLLAISVWQISKIFEVSNLGVKSDESQIASEKDNDMQGKLMFLFLAFIYVVTIYSFASYTKVLLPESASEHGYTYDTLLWISFALILFVQTVTQALLHYFAYKYRGINGRKASFITHNNKLEFIWTIIPAIVLFILIFYGMNTWSDIMNFDEDEDALVIELYAQQWNWKARYAGEDNVLGDANVR
;
A
#
# COMPACT_ATOMS: atom_id res chain seq x y z
N MET A 1 -7.49 2.37 21.75
CA MET A 1 -7.06 2.68 20.40
C MET A 1 -7.41 4.10 19.97
N THR A 2 -8.64 4.55 20.15
CA THR A 2 -9.08 5.93 19.84
C THR A 2 -8.25 7.00 20.56
N ILE A 3 -7.96 6.83 21.86
CA ILE A 3 -7.17 7.79 22.66
C ILE A 3 -5.73 7.94 22.11
N LEU A 4 -5.10 6.84 21.68
CA LEU A 4 -3.76 6.89 21.09
C LEU A 4 -3.76 7.60 19.75
N LEU A 5 -4.76 7.33 18.90
CA LEU A 5 -4.91 7.98 17.60
C LEU A 5 -5.19 9.47 17.75
N THR A 6 -6.06 9.87 18.71
CA THR A 6 -6.32 11.29 18.98
C THR A 6 -5.08 12.00 19.54
N ALA A 7 -4.30 11.36 20.41
CA ALA A 7 -3.05 11.92 20.91
C ALA A 7 -2.02 12.13 19.78
N ILE A 8 -1.87 11.17 18.88
CA ILE A 8 -0.99 11.29 17.71
C ILE A 8 -1.49 12.40 16.77
N ALA A 9 -2.79 12.50 16.52
CA ALA A 9 -3.36 13.55 15.69
C ALA A 9 -3.11 14.95 16.27
N ILE A 10 -3.31 15.12 17.57
CA ILE A 10 -3.04 16.37 18.27
C ILE A 10 -1.54 16.72 18.20
N LEU A 11 -0.66 15.76 18.39
CA LEU A 11 0.78 15.98 18.30
C LEU A 11 1.21 16.38 16.89
N LEU A 12 0.70 15.72 15.86
CA LEU A 12 0.96 16.09 14.47
C LEU A 12 0.43 17.48 14.12
N LEU A 13 -0.74 17.84 14.64
CA LEU A 13 -1.33 19.16 14.47
C LEU A 13 -0.48 20.23 15.14
N ALA A 14 0.00 19.99 16.37
CA ALA A 14 0.89 20.88 17.08
C ALA A 14 2.24 21.08 16.34
N ILE A 15 2.83 20.01 15.82
CA ILE A 15 4.05 20.08 14.99
C ILE A 15 3.79 20.88 13.72
N SER A 16 2.67 20.66 13.04
CA SER A 16 2.30 21.41 11.83
C SER A 16 2.13 22.91 12.09
N VAL A 17 1.44 23.26 13.15
CA VAL A 17 1.26 24.68 13.57
C VAL A 17 2.62 25.31 13.92
N TRP A 18 3.48 24.58 14.62
CA TRP A 18 4.82 25.06 14.92
C TRP A 18 5.66 25.29 13.67
N GLN A 19 5.63 24.37 12.69
CA GLN A 19 6.32 24.53 11.41
C GLN A 19 5.77 25.72 10.61
N ILE A 20 4.45 25.89 10.55
CA ILE A 20 3.82 27.06 9.90
C ILE A 20 4.26 28.35 10.57
N SER A 21 4.29 28.40 11.91
CA SER A 21 4.77 29.58 12.65
C SER A 21 6.23 29.92 12.32
N LYS A 22 7.08 28.90 12.14
CA LYS A 22 8.47 29.06 11.73
C LYS A 22 8.59 29.62 10.29
N ILE A 23 7.75 29.16 9.38
CA ILE A 23 7.69 29.70 8.01
C ILE A 23 7.30 31.17 8.01
N PHE A 24 6.31 31.57 8.83
CA PHE A 24 5.91 32.97 8.98
C PHE A 24 7.02 33.82 9.61
N GLU A 25 7.73 33.29 10.60
CA GLU A 25 8.87 33.99 11.21
C GLU A 25 9.96 34.27 10.17
N VAL A 26 10.33 33.27 9.36
CA VAL A 26 11.32 33.39 8.27
C VAL A 26 10.82 34.36 7.19
N SER A 27 9.54 34.31 6.81
CA SER A 27 8.92 35.21 5.84
C SER A 27 8.92 36.67 6.30
N ASN A 28 8.74 36.92 7.60
CA ASN A 28 8.75 38.27 8.17
C ASN A 28 10.15 38.86 8.39
N LEU A 29 11.19 38.01 8.43
CA LEU A 29 12.59 38.45 8.55
C LEU A 29 13.12 39.14 7.29
N GLY A 30 12.26 39.42 6.31
CA GLY A 30 12.48 40.27 5.13
C GLY A 30 13.80 40.05 4.46
N VAL A 31 13.74 39.67 3.21
CA VAL A 31 14.80 39.41 2.21
C VAL A 31 15.97 40.37 2.30
N LYS A 32 16.82 40.23 3.29
CA LYS A 32 18.16 40.84 3.34
C LYS A 32 19.24 39.84 3.75
N SER A 33 18.97 38.57 3.61
CA SER A 33 19.96 37.55 3.94
C SER A 33 20.27 36.72 2.71
N ASP A 34 21.54 36.59 2.45
CA ASP A 34 22.10 35.55 1.61
C ASP A 34 21.27 34.28 1.71
N GLU A 35 20.73 33.79 0.61
CA GLU A 35 19.89 32.55 0.57
C GLU A 35 20.54 31.34 1.26
N SER A 36 21.86 31.43 1.50
CA SER A 36 22.64 30.43 2.25
C SER A 36 22.30 30.31 3.75
N GLN A 37 21.51 31.25 4.31
CA GLN A 37 21.26 31.29 5.77
C GLN A 37 19.84 30.88 6.18
N ILE A 38 19.00 30.42 5.27
CA ILE A 38 17.61 30.05 5.57
C ILE A 38 17.50 28.85 6.54
N ALA A 39 18.47 27.95 6.51
CA ALA A 39 18.55 26.82 7.45
C ALA A 39 19.97 26.67 7.97
N SER A 40 20.14 26.63 9.28
CA SER A 40 21.45 26.38 9.87
C SER A 40 21.88 24.92 9.67
N GLU A 41 23.19 24.68 9.70
CA GLU A 41 23.74 23.31 9.64
C GLU A 41 23.18 22.40 10.75
N LYS A 42 22.94 22.97 11.92
CA LYS A 42 22.34 22.28 13.06
C LYS A 42 20.88 21.87 12.78
N ASP A 43 20.11 22.74 12.11
CA ASP A 43 18.73 22.44 11.73
C ASP A 43 18.69 21.34 10.67
N ASN A 44 19.57 21.38 9.68
CA ASN A 44 19.69 20.34 8.66
C ASN A 44 20.10 18.98 9.26
N ASP A 45 21.01 18.98 10.22
CA ASP A 45 21.42 17.74 10.92
C ASP A 45 20.27 17.18 11.79
N MET A 46 19.57 18.05 12.50
CA MET A 46 18.39 17.66 13.29
C MET A 46 17.29 17.07 12.39
N GLN A 47 16.96 17.74 11.28
CA GLN A 47 15.96 17.23 10.32
C GLN A 47 16.38 15.88 9.73
N GLY A 48 17.65 15.73 9.38
CA GLY A 48 18.17 14.45 8.91
C GLY A 48 18.04 13.32 9.93
N LYS A 49 18.26 13.58 11.22
CA LYS A 49 18.05 12.60 12.30
C LYS A 49 16.58 12.29 12.54
N LEU A 50 15.72 13.32 12.47
CA LEU A 50 14.26 13.15 12.58
C LEU A 50 13.70 12.27 11.45
N MET A 51 14.29 12.30 10.26
CA MET A 51 13.91 11.38 9.18
C MET A 51 14.11 9.91 9.57
N PHE A 52 15.19 9.55 10.25
CA PHE A 52 15.38 8.18 10.76
C PHE A 52 14.38 7.81 11.85
N LEU A 53 14.04 8.74 12.72
CA LEU A 53 13.00 8.52 13.72
C LEU A 53 11.64 8.27 13.04
N PHE A 54 11.34 9.02 12.01
CA PHE A 54 10.12 8.85 11.22
C PHE A 54 10.11 7.49 10.47
N LEU A 55 11.25 7.06 9.95
CA LEU A 55 11.39 5.73 9.36
C LEU A 55 11.07 4.63 10.38
N ALA A 56 11.65 4.72 11.58
CA ALA A 56 11.35 3.78 12.66
C ALA A 56 9.87 3.77 13.02
N PHE A 57 9.23 4.94 13.08
CA PHE A 57 7.80 5.08 13.33
C PHE A 57 6.96 4.38 12.24
N ILE A 58 7.27 4.57 10.96
CA ILE A 58 6.58 3.90 9.85
C ILE A 58 6.67 2.38 10.01
N TYR A 59 7.85 1.83 10.30
CA TYR A 59 8.00 0.38 10.46
C TYR A 59 7.27 -0.15 11.70
N VAL A 60 7.33 0.54 12.81
CA VAL A 60 6.59 0.15 14.02
C VAL A 60 5.09 0.11 13.75
N VAL A 61 4.54 1.14 13.10
CA VAL A 61 3.12 1.18 12.74
C VAL A 61 2.76 0.08 11.75
N THR A 62 3.59 -0.17 10.74
CA THR A 62 3.36 -1.23 9.75
C THR A 62 3.34 -2.60 10.42
N ILE A 63 4.38 -2.93 11.21
CA ILE A 63 4.48 -4.22 11.91
C ILE A 63 3.30 -4.39 12.89
N TYR A 64 2.98 -3.35 13.66
CA TYR A 64 1.84 -3.39 14.58
C TYR A 64 0.52 -3.63 13.85
N SER A 65 0.30 -2.94 12.73
CA SER A 65 -0.91 -3.09 11.94
C SER A 65 -1.05 -4.53 11.40
N PHE A 66 0.01 -5.08 10.84
CA PHE A 66 0.00 -6.46 10.37
C PHE A 66 -0.22 -7.45 11.51
N ALA A 67 0.53 -7.32 12.61
CA ALA A 67 0.38 -8.23 13.75
C ALA A 67 -1.01 -8.22 14.38
N SER A 68 -1.67 -7.04 14.40
CA SER A 68 -2.96 -6.87 15.07
C SER A 68 -4.16 -7.18 14.18
N TYR A 69 -4.05 -6.95 12.86
CA TYR A 69 -5.20 -6.95 11.97
C TYR A 69 -5.17 -8.01 10.87
N THR A 70 -4.11 -8.79 10.74
CA THR A 70 -4.01 -9.84 9.70
C THR A 70 -5.17 -10.83 9.73
N LYS A 71 -5.56 -11.28 10.91
CA LYS A 71 -6.67 -12.23 11.08
C LYS A 71 -8.05 -11.67 10.68
N VAL A 72 -8.20 -10.33 10.75
CA VAL A 72 -9.44 -9.65 10.35
C VAL A 72 -9.40 -9.33 8.86
N LEU A 73 -8.23 -9.06 8.32
CA LEU A 73 -8.03 -8.75 6.91
C LEU A 73 -8.27 -9.97 6.02
N LEU A 74 -7.76 -11.13 6.44
CA LEU A 74 -7.86 -12.41 5.74
C LEU A 74 -8.25 -13.49 6.75
N PRO A 75 -9.56 -13.78 6.92
CA PRO A 75 -10.03 -14.95 7.62
C PRO A 75 -9.64 -16.22 6.85
N GLU A 76 -9.76 -17.39 7.47
CA GLU A 76 -9.53 -18.65 6.77
C GLU A 76 -10.45 -18.79 5.56
N SER A 77 -9.90 -19.22 4.44
CA SER A 77 -10.66 -19.41 3.21
C SER A 77 -11.68 -20.54 3.38
N ALA A 78 -12.91 -20.28 2.94
CA ALA A 78 -14.03 -21.21 3.04
C ALA A 78 -14.20 -22.08 1.78
N SER A 79 -13.33 -21.94 0.78
CA SER A 79 -13.37 -22.67 -0.48
C SER A 79 -11.96 -23.04 -0.96
N GLU A 80 -11.87 -24.04 -1.81
CA GLU A 80 -10.61 -24.47 -2.43
C GLU A 80 -9.98 -23.33 -3.26
N HIS A 81 -10.79 -22.64 -4.04
CA HIS A 81 -10.34 -21.46 -4.82
C HIS A 81 -9.90 -20.29 -3.92
N GLY A 82 -10.51 -20.16 -2.74
CA GLY A 82 -10.14 -19.15 -1.75
C GLY A 82 -8.70 -19.26 -1.31
N TYR A 83 -8.17 -20.45 -1.11
CA TYR A 83 -6.77 -20.66 -0.77
C TYR A 83 -5.79 -20.13 -1.85
N THR A 84 -6.12 -20.37 -3.11
CA THR A 84 -5.30 -19.88 -4.24
C THR A 84 -5.32 -18.35 -4.31
N TYR A 85 -6.51 -17.76 -4.10
CA TYR A 85 -6.68 -16.31 -4.06
C TYR A 85 -5.92 -15.66 -2.89
N ASP A 86 -6.01 -16.24 -1.70
CA ASP A 86 -5.31 -15.77 -0.51
C ASP A 86 -3.79 -15.84 -0.70
N THR A 87 -3.31 -16.90 -1.35
CA THR A 87 -1.89 -17.04 -1.69
C THR A 87 -1.41 -15.92 -2.62
N LEU A 88 -2.19 -15.61 -3.67
CA LEU A 88 -1.89 -14.51 -4.58
C LEU A 88 -1.84 -13.16 -3.85
N LEU A 89 -2.76 -12.94 -2.93
CA LEU A 89 -2.81 -11.73 -2.12
C LEU A 89 -1.60 -11.62 -1.19
N TRP A 90 -1.19 -12.71 -0.54
CA TRP A 90 0.01 -12.72 0.31
C TRP A 90 1.30 -12.48 -0.48
N ILE A 91 1.43 -13.04 -1.67
CA ILE A 91 2.56 -12.76 -2.59
C ILE A 91 2.58 -11.26 -2.93
N SER A 92 1.42 -10.68 -3.23
CA SER A 92 1.30 -9.25 -3.53
C SER A 92 1.69 -8.39 -2.34
N PHE A 93 1.23 -8.71 -1.13
CA PHE A 93 1.64 -8.00 0.09
C PHE A 93 3.13 -8.11 0.36
N ALA A 94 3.71 -9.31 0.22
CA ALA A 94 5.14 -9.50 0.43
C ALA A 94 5.98 -8.64 -0.53
N LEU A 95 5.56 -8.57 -1.79
CA LEU A 95 6.21 -7.73 -2.79
C LEU A 95 6.09 -6.24 -2.46
N ILE A 96 4.89 -5.76 -2.11
CA ILE A 96 4.64 -4.36 -1.73
C ILE A 96 5.49 -3.98 -0.51
N LEU A 97 5.51 -4.83 0.52
CA LEU A 97 6.30 -4.58 1.73
C LEU A 97 7.81 -4.60 1.45
N PHE A 98 8.27 -5.47 0.57
CA PHE A 98 9.67 -5.49 0.14
C PHE A 98 10.05 -4.18 -0.56
N VAL A 99 9.28 -3.75 -1.56
CA VAL A 99 9.51 -2.49 -2.29
C VAL A 99 9.44 -1.31 -1.34
N GLN A 100 8.43 -1.25 -0.47
CA GLN A 100 8.30 -0.20 0.55
C GLN A 100 9.54 -0.15 1.45
N THR A 101 10.00 -1.29 1.94
CA THR A 101 11.18 -1.37 2.81
C THR A 101 12.41 -0.79 2.14
N VAL A 102 12.70 -1.22 0.91
CA VAL A 102 13.87 -0.74 0.16
C VAL A 102 13.76 0.74 -0.16
N THR A 103 12.63 1.18 -0.68
CA THR A 103 12.45 2.59 -1.09
C THR A 103 12.45 3.54 0.10
N GLN A 104 11.80 3.19 1.22
CA GLN A 104 11.80 4.02 2.43
C GLN A 104 13.19 4.09 3.06
N ALA A 105 13.90 2.96 3.14
CA ALA A 105 15.27 2.96 3.67
C ALA A 105 16.21 3.84 2.83
N LEU A 106 16.15 3.72 1.50
CA LEU A 106 16.95 4.53 0.58
C LEU A 106 16.58 6.02 0.67
N LEU A 107 15.29 6.34 0.70
CA LEU A 107 14.80 7.72 0.81
C LEU A 107 15.37 8.40 2.05
N HIS A 108 15.20 7.79 3.22
CA HIS A 108 15.65 8.39 4.49
C HIS A 108 17.18 8.43 4.59
N TYR A 109 17.87 7.40 4.10
CA TYR A 109 19.31 7.39 4.03
C TYR A 109 19.85 8.52 3.15
N PHE A 110 19.29 8.73 1.97
CA PHE A 110 19.73 9.80 1.08
C PHE A 110 19.34 11.19 1.58
N ALA A 111 18.18 11.33 2.19
CA ALA A 111 17.78 12.58 2.83
C ALA A 111 18.80 13.00 3.91
N TYR A 112 19.26 12.04 4.74
CA TYR A 112 20.30 12.29 5.71
C TYR A 112 21.67 12.55 5.08
N LYS A 113 22.08 11.68 4.15
CA LYS A 113 23.41 11.74 3.53
C LYS A 113 23.64 13.02 2.75
N TYR A 114 22.63 13.50 2.03
CA TYR A 114 22.73 14.68 1.16
C TYR A 114 22.16 15.96 1.78
N ARG A 115 21.95 15.97 3.10
CA ARG A 115 21.53 17.18 3.80
C ARG A 115 22.53 18.32 3.60
N GLY A 116 22.07 19.57 3.71
CA GLY A 116 22.92 20.76 3.62
C GLY A 116 23.96 20.78 4.73
N ILE A 117 25.23 20.83 4.35
CA ILE A 117 26.39 20.95 5.24
C ILE A 117 27.29 22.04 4.66
N ASN A 118 27.81 22.92 5.51
CA ASN A 118 28.69 23.99 5.08
C ASN A 118 29.90 23.47 4.29
N GLY A 119 30.20 24.13 3.17
CA GLY A 119 31.28 23.73 2.27
C GLY A 119 30.94 22.59 1.28
N ARG A 120 29.78 21.94 1.39
CA ARG A 120 29.34 20.94 0.42
C ARG A 120 28.46 21.60 -0.66
N LYS A 121 28.82 21.44 -1.92
CA LYS A 121 27.99 21.87 -3.05
C LYS A 121 27.12 20.70 -3.52
N ALA A 122 25.84 20.98 -3.77
CA ALA A 122 24.93 20.01 -4.38
C ALA A 122 25.35 19.73 -5.83
N SER A 123 25.28 18.45 -6.23
CA SER A 123 25.45 18.07 -7.64
C SER A 123 24.13 18.33 -8.38
N PHE A 124 24.20 19.05 -9.47
CA PHE A 124 23.05 19.29 -10.33
C PHE A 124 22.95 18.17 -11.37
N ILE A 125 22.08 17.21 -11.11
CA ILE A 125 21.80 16.09 -12.01
C ILE A 125 20.35 16.20 -12.44
N THR A 126 20.10 16.56 -13.70
CA THR A 126 18.74 16.74 -14.23
C THR A 126 18.18 15.46 -14.82
N HIS A 127 19.00 14.66 -15.46
CA HIS A 127 18.56 13.43 -16.16
C HIS A 127 19.58 12.32 -15.99
N ASN A 128 19.06 11.09 -15.82
CA ASN A 128 19.84 9.87 -15.84
C ASN A 128 19.03 8.75 -16.50
N ASN A 129 19.12 8.66 -17.83
CA ASN A 129 18.36 7.70 -18.63
C ASN A 129 18.54 6.27 -18.18
N LYS A 130 19.74 5.89 -17.69
CA LYS A 130 19.98 4.53 -17.18
C LYS A 130 19.20 4.24 -15.91
N LEU A 131 19.15 5.18 -15.01
CA LEU A 131 18.44 5.07 -13.74
C LEU A 131 16.94 5.10 -13.99
N GLU A 132 16.47 5.96 -14.89
CA GLU A 132 15.08 6.04 -15.33
C GLU A 132 14.62 4.73 -15.95
N PHE A 133 15.40 4.15 -16.81
CA PHE A 133 15.12 2.84 -17.42
C PHE A 133 14.99 1.75 -16.36
N ILE A 134 15.92 1.69 -15.40
CA ILE A 134 15.93 0.64 -14.36
C ILE A 134 14.66 0.72 -13.50
N TRP A 135 14.30 1.89 -12.97
CA TRP A 135 13.13 2.00 -12.08
C TRP A 135 11.79 1.89 -12.81
N THR A 136 11.78 2.00 -14.13
CA THR A 136 10.58 1.78 -14.94
C THR A 136 10.45 0.30 -15.33
N ILE A 137 11.51 -0.32 -15.82
CA ILE A 137 11.46 -1.67 -16.37
C ILE A 137 11.33 -2.73 -15.29
N ILE A 138 12.04 -2.59 -14.17
CA ILE A 138 11.95 -3.60 -13.09
C ILE A 138 10.54 -3.71 -12.53
N PRO A 139 9.86 -2.63 -12.12
CA PRO A 139 8.46 -2.71 -11.68
C PRO A 139 7.51 -3.20 -12.78
N ALA A 140 7.72 -2.79 -14.03
CA ALA A 140 6.88 -3.22 -15.14
C ALA A 140 6.94 -4.75 -15.35
N ILE A 141 8.12 -5.35 -15.29
CA ILE A 141 8.28 -6.82 -15.41
C ILE A 141 7.59 -7.51 -14.22
N VAL A 142 7.78 -7.02 -13.01
CA VAL A 142 7.17 -7.60 -11.80
C VAL A 142 5.64 -7.53 -11.87
N LEU A 143 5.09 -6.39 -12.27
CA LEU A 143 3.64 -6.22 -12.46
C LEU A 143 3.11 -7.12 -13.57
N PHE A 144 3.84 -7.27 -14.68
CA PHE A 144 3.46 -8.18 -15.75
C PHE A 144 3.33 -9.62 -15.26
N ILE A 145 4.30 -10.10 -14.46
CA ILE A 145 4.26 -11.45 -13.87
C ILE A 145 3.06 -11.61 -12.94
N LEU A 146 2.80 -10.61 -12.07
CA LEU A 146 1.65 -10.65 -11.16
C LEU A 146 0.31 -10.65 -11.91
N ILE A 147 0.18 -9.82 -12.94
CA ILE A 147 -1.05 -9.77 -13.76
C ILE A 147 -1.25 -11.12 -14.46
N PHE A 148 -0.22 -11.69 -15.05
CA PHE A 148 -0.31 -12.99 -15.73
C PHE A 148 -0.71 -14.10 -14.75
N TYR A 149 -0.12 -14.13 -13.56
CA TYR A 149 -0.49 -15.09 -12.53
C TYR A 149 -1.94 -14.89 -12.04
N GLY A 150 -2.34 -13.63 -11.83
CA GLY A 150 -3.72 -13.31 -11.45
C GLY A 150 -4.74 -13.69 -12.53
N MET A 151 -4.42 -13.49 -13.81
CA MET A 151 -5.27 -13.91 -14.93
C MET A 151 -5.42 -15.43 -15.01
N ASN A 152 -4.35 -16.18 -14.79
CA ASN A 152 -4.44 -17.64 -14.74
C ASN A 152 -5.34 -18.09 -13.58
N THR A 153 -5.12 -17.58 -12.38
CA THR A 153 -5.96 -17.87 -11.22
C THR A 153 -7.44 -17.55 -11.48
N TRP A 154 -7.69 -16.39 -12.11
CA TRP A 154 -9.05 -16.02 -12.51
C TRP A 154 -9.64 -16.99 -13.53
N SER A 155 -8.86 -17.38 -14.54
CA SER A 155 -9.30 -18.33 -15.56
C SER A 155 -9.66 -19.68 -14.95
N ASP A 156 -8.85 -20.19 -14.02
CA ASP A 156 -9.09 -21.46 -13.33
C ASP A 156 -10.37 -21.42 -12.47
N ILE A 157 -10.70 -20.26 -11.90
CA ILE A 157 -11.93 -20.08 -11.11
C ILE A 157 -13.17 -19.96 -12.00
N MET A 158 -13.03 -19.31 -13.15
CA MET A 158 -14.17 -19.01 -14.03
C MET A 158 -14.45 -20.11 -15.07
N ASN A 159 -13.44 -20.88 -15.43
CA ASN A 159 -13.59 -22.03 -16.31
C ASN A 159 -13.71 -23.29 -15.45
N PHE A 160 -14.93 -23.63 -15.09
CA PHE A 160 -15.21 -24.93 -14.48
C PHE A 160 -15.51 -25.92 -15.62
N ASP A 161 -14.91 -27.08 -15.56
CA ASP A 161 -15.30 -28.21 -16.38
C ASP A 161 -16.75 -28.55 -16.04
N GLU A 162 -17.57 -28.75 -17.07
CA GLU A 162 -18.92 -29.31 -16.89
C GLU A 162 -18.76 -30.73 -16.35
N ASP A 163 -18.74 -30.87 -15.06
CA ASP A 163 -18.74 -32.18 -14.39
C ASP A 163 -20.13 -32.79 -14.56
N GLU A 164 -20.22 -33.93 -15.20
CA GLU A 164 -21.51 -34.64 -15.44
C GLU A 164 -22.26 -34.93 -14.14
N ASP A 165 -21.55 -34.99 -13.00
CA ASP A 165 -22.09 -35.20 -11.66
C ASP A 165 -22.35 -33.88 -10.90
N ALA A 166 -22.22 -32.72 -11.52
CA ALA A 166 -22.44 -31.44 -10.83
C ALA A 166 -23.91 -31.24 -10.50
N LEU A 167 -24.20 -30.91 -9.23
CA LEU A 167 -25.54 -30.55 -8.78
C LEU A 167 -25.94 -29.18 -9.30
N VAL A 168 -26.93 -29.10 -10.15
CA VAL A 168 -27.45 -27.85 -10.70
C VAL A 168 -28.46 -27.22 -9.78
N ILE A 169 -28.19 -26.01 -9.32
CA ILE A 169 -29.05 -25.20 -8.46
C ILE A 169 -29.39 -23.89 -9.16
N GLU A 170 -30.68 -23.67 -9.42
CA GLU A 170 -31.16 -22.38 -9.88
C GLU A 170 -31.44 -21.46 -8.68
N LEU A 171 -30.82 -20.29 -8.65
CA LEU A 171 -31.05 -19.30 -7.61
C LEU A 171 -31.84 -18.13 -8.17
N TYR A 172 -33.08 -17.97 -7.70
CA TYR A 172 -33.95 -16.88 -8.10
C TYR A 172 -33.98 -15.79 -7.03
N ALA A 173 -33.50 -14.60 -7.40
CA ALA A 173 -33.45 -13.44 -6.52
C ALA A 173 -34.67 -12.53 -6.75
N GLN A 174 -35.40 -12.23 -5.70
CA GLN A 174 -36.47 -11.23 -5.67
C GLN A 174 -36.15 -10.19 -4.62
N GLN A 175 -36.76 -9.02 -4.69
CA GLN A 175 -36.60 -8.01 -3.65
C GLN A 175 -37.02 -8.60 -2.30
N TRP A 176 -36.06 -8.69 -1.39
CA TRP A 176 -36.13 -9.22 -0.04
C TRP A 176 -36.34 -10.76 0.10
N ASN A 177 -36.23 -11.51 -0.99
CA ASN A 177 -36.39 -12.96 -0.94
C ASN A 177 -35.49 -13.69 -1.94
N TRP A 178 -35.01 -14.87 -1.56
CA TRP A 178 -34.23 -15.78 -2.37
C TRP A 178 -34.94 -17.14 -2.42
N LYS A 179 -35.10 -17.67 -3.61
CA LYS A 179 -35.63 -19.03 -3.82
C LYS A 179 -34.56 -19.86 -4.50
N ALA A 180 -34.23 -21.01 -3.93
CA ALA A 180 -33.37 -21.99 -4.55
C ALA A 180 -34.18 -23.13 -5.08
N ARG A 181 -33.89 -23.62 -6.26
CA ARG A 181 -34.50 -24.78 -6.89
C ARG A 181 -33.39 -25.74 -7.32
N TYR A 182 -33.54 -26.99 -6.90
CA TYR A 182 -32.66 -28.07 -7.29
C TYR A 182 -33.18 -28.71 -8.57
N ALA A 183 -32.27 -29.11 -9.47
CA ALA A 183 -32.57 -30.03 -10.54
C ALA A 183 -32.98 -31.40 -9.92
N GLY A 184 -33.84 -32.14 -10.60
CA GLY A 184 -34.22 -33.50 -10.18
C GLY A 184 -33.08 -34.49 -10.39
N GLU A 185 -33.43 -35.80 -10.30
CA GLU A 185 -32.47 -36.91 -10.53
C GLU A 185 -31.86 -36.88 -11.96
N ASP A 186 -32.60 -36.28 -12.89
CA ASP A 186 -32.15 -36.07 -14.30
C ASP A 186 -31.22 -34.88 -14.50
N ASN A 187 -30.92 -34.14 -13.42
CA ASN A 187 -30.11 -32.93 -13.40
C ASN A 187 -30.59 -31.83 -14.39
N VAL A 188 -31.86 -31.88 -14.77
CA VAL A 188 -32.49 -30.90 -15.68
C VAL A 188 -33.45 -30.00 -14.91
N LEU A 189 -33.28 -28.71 -15.03
CA LEU A 189 -34.22 -27.74 -14.46
C LEU A 189 -35.45 -27.63 -15.37
N GLY A 190 -36.54 -28.25 -14.97
CA GLY A 190 -37.85 -28.14 -15.66
C GLY A 190 -38.43 -26.72 -15.58
N ASP A 191 -39.51 -26.48 -16.31
CA ASP A 191 -40.21 -25.17 -16.34
C ASP A 191 -40.68 -24.77 -14.92
N ALA A 192 -40.39 -23.53 -14.53
CA ALA A 192 -40.77 -22.96 -13.26
C ALA A 192 -41.87 -21.92 -13.40
N ASN A 193 -42.96 -22.11 -12.66
CA ASN A 193 -43.97 -21.08 -12.50
C ASN A 193 -43.61 -20.19 -11.30
N VAL A 194 -43.13 -19.00 -11.58
CA VAL A 194 -42.58 -18.05 -10.58
C VAL A 194 -43.68 -17.13 -10.02
N ARG A 195 -44.89 -17.62 -9.80
CA ARG A 195 -45.95 -16.86 -9.17
C ARG A 195 -45.82 -16.78 -7.65
#